data_25bf69ec74570d74e3fc539eb9082fe4
#
_entry.id   25bf69ec74570d74e3fc539eb9082fe4
#
_cell.length_a   1.000
_cell.length_b   1.000
_cell.length_c   1.000
_cell.angle_alpha   90.00
_cell.angle_beta   90.00
_cell.angle_gamma   90.00
#
_symmetry.space_group_name_H-M   'P 1'
#
loop_
_entity.id
_entity.type
_entity.pdbx_description
1 polymer ?
#
loop_
_entity_poly.entity_id
_entity_poly.type
_entity_poly.pdbx_seq_one_letter_code
_entity_poly.pdbx_strand_id
1 'polypeptide(L)'
;MPEGGGFTALVVETAFSCLYPSFLYRTKEEEKKQKMKFRAANFSCHGLGRFMLAELAIRNFALVEDETFCFVDGLNMLTGETGAGKSLIIDAMGFLLGSMVRDKPLRSGATSGFVAARFVNIPTEVTHKLAELGFEENEEDELLLNRDFKAAGRASCRINGKPATLAILREVGSMLVDLHGQHQQYSLLRSNDHYKVLDRYIISQDPSYEQLLSGYADSYRRCRELHKELQELREGERSRLREIDWAHHELNEIDETSPQPGEDIKLEEQIKILAAAADLRNGALSAHADLTSDGGPRELLARICGSLASLQSQDKRLTPIVESLNEALAIMDDNIYELSAYADGIVSDSESLEALHNRYDKLRTIMRKYGPSIEEVLQYRQQTANHLELLENSASRSEHLEHELLDCLRQREKFMEEISSSRHSHAKELSKAVEEELAKVDMPHCRFAVSFADNLNHDSKADELTNFVSQYKEIASHGGDIIEFVIAPNPGEAPKPLAQIASGGEISRIMLALLSLFSEFQKTATFFFDEIDTGLGGNAAQAVAERLRGLASRSQVICITHLPILAVAGDRHHYLYKEVNGGRTATHVRILEGAEREKEIARMMSGGASLDQALEHARSLLRNAQARN
;
A
#
# COMPACT_ATOMS: atom_id res chain seq x y z
N MET A 1 -36.55 25.19 -23.15
CA MET A 1 -36.58 24.57 -24.52
C MET A 1 -35.27 24.70 -25.20
N PRO A 2 -34.80 23.68 -25.94
CA PRO A 2 -34.64 22.27 -25.59
C PRO A 2 -33.18 21.84 -25.72
N GLU A 3 -32.78 20.75 -24.96
CA GLU A 3 -32.49 19.41 -25.50
C GLU A 3 -31.39 19.24 -26.53
N GLY A 4 -30.38 18.44 -26.22
CA GLY A 4 -29.38 17.95 -27.16
C GLY A 4 -28.16 17.33 -26.50
N GLY A 5 -28.29 16.13 -25.94
CA GLY A 5 -27.15 15.39 -25.37
C GLY A 5 -27.43 13.89 -25.24
N GLY A 6 -27.69 13.22 -26.35
CA GLY A 6 -28.00 11.80 -26.34
C GLY A 6 -27.72 11.10 -27.66
N PHE A 7 -26.48 11.19 -28.20
CA PHE A 7 -26.20 10.53 -29.50
C PHE A 7 -24.76 9.99 -29.69
N THR A 8 -23.98 9.80 -28.64
CA THR A 8 -22.61 9.28 -28.79
C THR A 8 -22.34 7.92 -28.14
N ALA A 9 -23.26 7.35 -27.39
CA ALA A 9 -23.08 6.04 -26.76
C ALA A 9 -23.62 4.85 -27.59
N LEU A 10 -24.51 5.07 -28.56
CA LEU A 10 -25.19 4.00 -29.32
C LEU A 10 -24.47 3.61 -30.62
N VAL A 11 -23.52 4.38 -31.10
CA VAL A 11 -22.79 4.14 -32.38
C VAL A 11 -21.54 3.27 -32.18
N VAL A 12 -21.00 3.16 -30.98
CA VAL A 12 -19.81 2.33 -30.70
C VAL A 12 -20.17 0.86 -30.45
N GLU A 13 -21.38 0.55 -29.94
CA GLU A 13 -21.81 -0.84 -29.74
C GLU A 13 -22.24 -1.55 -31.03
N THR A 14 -22.71 -0.82 -32.03
CA THR A 14 -23.16 -1.42 -33.31
C THR A 14 -22.06 -1.64 -34.33
N ALA A 15 -20.91 -0.97 -34.20
CA ALA A 15 -19.78 -1.16 -35.11
C ALA A 15 -18.88 -2.36 -34.76
N PHE A 16 -18.91 -2.85 -33.51
CA PHE A 16 -18.16 -4.05 -33.11
C PHE A 16 -18.92 -5.37 -33.29
N SER A 17 -20.24 -5.33 -33.48
CA SER A 17 -21.06 -6.54 -33.65
C SER A 17 -21.08 -7.09 -35.10
N CYS A 18 -20.61 -6.36 -36.09
CA CYS A 18 -20.64 -6.77 -37.49
C CYS A 18 -19.34 -7.41 -38.02
N LEU A 19 -18.22 -7.35 -37.26
CA LEU A 19 -16.94 -7.88 -37.76
C LEU A 19 -16.50 -9.25 -37.22
N TYR A 20 -17.11 -9.83 -36.18
CA TYR A 20 -16.77 -11.17 -35.68
C TYR A 20 -17.96 -11.92 -35.03
N PRO A 21 -18.97 -12.37 -35.78
CA PRO A 21 -20.06 -13.21 -35.21
C PRO A 21 -19.61 -14.63 -34.84
N SER A 22 -18.49 -15.12 -35.40
CA SER A 22 -18.05 -16.50 -35.20
C SER A 22 -17.23 -16.76 -33.94
N PHE A 23 -16.71 -15.70 -33.28
CA PHE A 23 -15.82 -15.87 -32.14
C PHE A 23 -16.58 -15.87 -30.78
N LEU A 24 -17.71 -15.17 -30.69
CA LEU A 24 -18.54 -15.14 -29.49
C LEU A 24 -19.49 -16.34 -29.36
N TYR A 25 -19.93 -16.92 -30.49
CA TYR A 25 -20.81 -18.12 -30.47
C TYR A 25 -20.07 -19.42 -30.15
N ARG A 26 -18.79 -19.55 -30.54
CA ARG A 26 -17.98 -20.74 -30.22
C ARG A 26 -17.66 -20.84 -28.72
N THR A 27 -17.40 -19.74 -28.05
CA THR A 27 -17.06 -19.72 -26.63
C THR A 27 -18.24 -20.09 -25.72
N LYS A 28 -19.46 -19.65 -26.04
CA LYS A 28 -20.66 -19.99 -25.24
C LYS A 28 -21.10 -21.46 -25.42
N GLU A 29 -20.90 -22.05 -26.60
CA GLU A 29 -21.21 -23.45 -26.83
C GLU A 29 -20.13 -24.38 -26.23
N GLU A 30 -18.88 -23.97 -26.24
CA GLU A 30 -17.80 -24.69 -25.57
C GLU A 30 -17.93 -24.58 -24.04
N GLU A 31 -18.30 -23.42 -23.50
CA GLU A 31 -18.65 -23.25 -22.07
C GLU A 31 -19.87 -24.11 -21.67
N LYS A 32 -20.90 -24.16 -22.50
CA LYS A 32 -22.05 -25.02 -22.28
C LYS A 32 -21.72 -26.51 -22.35
N LYS A 33 -20.86 -26.92 -23.29
CA LYS A 33 -20.35 -28.30 -23.40
C LYS A 33 -19.40 -28.63 -22.24
N GLN A 34 -18.60 -27.69 -21.77
CA GLN A 34 -17.73 -27.86 -20.62
C GLN A 34 -18.55 -27.97 -19.31
N LYS A 35 -19.54 -27.10 -19.10
CA LYS A 35 -20.52 -27.21 -18.00
C LYS A 35 -21.37 -28.49 -18.08
N MET A 36 -21.72 -28.96 -19.29
CA MET A 36 -22.43 -30.25 -19.47
C MET A 36 -21.53 -31.46 -19.20
N LYS A 37 -20.23 -31.43 -19.56
CA LYS A 37 -19.30 -32.53 -19.23
C LYS A 37 -19.04 -32.62 -17.72
N PHE A 38 -18.89 -31.49 -17.02
CA PHE A 38 -18.84 -31.47 -15.57
C PHE A 38 -20.15 -31.92 -14.91
N ARG A 39 -21.33 -31.66 -15.52
CA ARG A 39 -22.63 -32.12 -15.02
C ARG A 39 -22.97 -33.57 -15.39
N ALA A 40 -22.36 -34.14 -16.43
CA ALA A 40 -22.65 -35.51 -16.88
C ALA A 40 -21.91 -36.59 -16.06
N ALA A 41 -20.90 -36.25 -15.30
CA ALA A 41 -20.31 -37.12 -14.29
C ALA A 41 -21.14 -37.06 -13.00
N ASN A 42 -22.43 -37.45 -13.08
CA ASN A 42 -23.31 -37.62 -11.93
C ASN A 42 -22.83 -38.81 -11.08
N PHE A 43 -21.71 -38.64 -10.39
CA PHE A 43 -21.46 -39.38 -9.16
C PHE A 43 -21.80 -38.48 -7.99
N SER A 44 -22.83 -38.90 -7.28
CA SER A 44 -23.36 -38.29 -6.07
C SER A 44 -22.27 -38.18 -4.99
N CYS A 45 -21.42 -37.16 -5.05
CA CYS A 45 -20.56 -36.80 -3.94
C CYS A 45 -21.37 -35.93 -2.96
N HIS A 46 -22.49 -36.47 -2.43
CA HIS A 46 -23.25 -35.89 -1.32
C HIS A 46 -22.76 -36.55 -0.03
N GLY A 47 -21.55 -36.20 0.38
CA GLY A 47 -21.12 -36.33 1.76
C GLY A 47 -21.05 -34.93 2.36
N LEU A 48 -21.60 -34.72 3.55
CA LEU A 48 -21.43 -33.52 4.40
C LEU A 48 -19.89 -33.28 4.53
N GLY A 49 -19.34 -32.50 3.60
CA GLY A 49 -17.94 -32.58 3.30
C GLY A 49 -17.20 -31.31 3.66
N ARG A 50 -15.97 -31.49 3.98
CA ARG A 50 -14.93 -30.48 4.07
C ARG A 50 -14.67 -29.90 2.70
N PHE A 51 -14.00 -28.75 2.66
CA PHE A 51 -13.44 -28.21 1.42
C PHE A 51 -12.56 -29.24 0.72
N MET A 52 -12.74 -29.43 -0.61
CA MET A 52 -11.90 -30.34 -1.37
C MET A 52 -11.84 -29.98 -2.87
N LEU A 53 -10.75 -30.42 -3.51
CA LEU A 53 -10.66 -30.56 -4.95
C LEU A 53 -11.56 -31.74 -5.37
N ALA A 54 -12.69 -31.46 -5.98
CA ALA A 54 -13.62 -32.50 -6.44
C ALA A 54 -13.19 -33.10 -7.77
N GLU A 55 -12.75 -32.27 -8.73
CA GLU A 55 -12.41 -32.72 -10.08
C GLU A 55 -11.21 -31.94 -10.63
N LEU A 56 -10.35 -32.66 -11.36
CA LEU A 56 -9.26 -32.12 -12.17
C LEU A 56 -9.42 -32.62 -13.60
N ALA A 57 -9.77 -31.74 -14.52
CA ALA A 57 -9.90 -32.03 -15.94
C ALA A 57 -8.65 -31.57 -16.71
N ILE A 58 -8.07 -32.46 -17.48
CA ILE A 58 -6.83 -32.23 -18.23
C ILE A 58 -7.08 -32.58 -19.68
N ARG A 59 -6.82 -31.64 -20.61
CA ARG A 59 -6.96 -31.88 -22.04
C ARG A 59 -5.74 -31.45 -22.81
N ASN A 60 -5.24 -32.33 -23.66
CA ASN A 60 -4.08 -32.13 -24.54
C ASN A 60 -2.82 -31.63 -23.78
N PHE A 61 -2.59 -32.18 -22.60
CA PHE A 61 -1.44 -31.82 -21.75
C PHE A 61 -0.46 -32.99 -21.74
N ALA A 62 0.72 -32.80 -22.29
CA ALA A 62 1.78 -33.80 -22.43
C ALA A 62 1.25 -35.15 -23.04
N LEU A 63 1.19 -36.22 -22.25
CA LEU A 63 0.69 -37.53 -22.68
C LEU A 63 -0.83 -37.70 -22.47
N VAL A 64 -1.48 -36.80 -21.74
CA VAL A 64 -2.92 -36.84 -21.47
C VAL A 64 -3.69 -36.21 -22.62
N GLU A 65 -4.66 -36.96 -23.17
CA GLU A 65 -5.51 -36.49 -24.27
C GLU A 65 -6.77 -35.77 -23.78
N ASP A 66 -7.62 -36.45 -23.03
CA ASP A 66 -8.84 -35.86 -22.41
C ASP A 66 -9.24 -36.73 -21.21
N GLU A 67 -8.79 -36.36 -20.00
CA GLU A 67 -9.03 -37.11 -18.77
C GLU A 67 -9.59 -36.23 -17.67
N THR A 68 -10.43 -36.85 -16.84
CA THR A 68 -10.98 -36.19 -15.65
C THR A 68 -10.76 -37.09 -14.43
N PHE A 69 -10.06 -36.53 -13.45
CA PHE A 69 -9.81 -37.15 -12.15
C PHE A 69 -10.88 -36.69 -11.17
N CYS A 70 -11.59 -37.64 -10.53
CA CYS A 70 -12.61 -37.38 -9.53
C CYS A 70 -12.06 -37.81 -8.16
N PHE A 71 -11.79 -36.86 -7.28
CA PHE A 71 -11.24 -37.10 -5.97
C PHE A 71 -12.33 -37.15 -4.89
N VAL A 72 -11.99 -37.74 -3.74
CA VAL A 72 -12.85 -37.74 -2.54
C VAL A 72 -12.15 -37.02 -1.41
N ASP A 73 -12.91 -36.67 -0.38
CA ASP A 73 -12.34 -36.26 0.91
C ASP A 73 -11.47 -37.38 1.49
N GLY A 74 -10.43 -37.04 2.23
CA GLY A 74 -9.47 -37.99 2.77
C GLY A 74 -8.31 -38.31 1.84
N LEU A 75 -7.86 -39.57 1.82
CA LEU A 75 -6.63 -40.01 1.18
C LEU A 75 -6.88 -40.63 -0.21
N ASN A 76 -6.46 -39.94 -1.26
CA ASN A 76 -6.52 -40.43 -2.64
C ASN A 76 -5.14 -40.93 -3.06
N MET A 77 -5.06 -42.22 -3.48
CA MET A 77 -3.83 -42.81 -3.95
C MET A 77 -3.81 -42.95 -5.46
N LEU A 78 -2.68 -42.62 -6.06
CA LEU A 78 -2.44 -42.72 -7.50
C LEU A 78 -1.33 -43.73 -7.73
N THR A 79 -1.66 -44.84 -8.41
CA THR A 79 -0.68 -45.86 -8.84
C THR A 79 -0.66 -45.99 -10.36
N GLY A 80 0.22 -46.80 -10.88
CA GLY A 80 0.29 -47.08 -12.32
C GLY A 80 1.70 -47.45 -12.75
N GLU A 81 1.85 -47.76 -14.03
CA GLU A 81 3.11 -48.16 -14.62
C GLU A 81 4.18 -47.08 -14.57
N THR A 82 5.46 -47.49 -14.56
CA THR A 82 6.58 -46.56 -14.63
C THR A 82 6.50 -45.72 -15.91
N GLY A 83 6.54 -44.41 -15.78
CA GLY A 83 6.39 -43.51 -16.94
C GLY A 83 4.95 -43.36 -17.46
N ALA A 84 3.91 -43.86 -16.75
CA ALA A 84 2.50 -43.68 -17.14
C ALA A 84 2.02 -42.22 -16.98
N GLY A 85 2.88 -41.31 -16.56
CA GLY A 85 2.53 -39.90 -16.43
C GLY A 85 1.93 -39.56 -15.07
N LYS A 86 2.27 -40.31 -14.00
CA LYS A 86 1.79 -40.02 -12.66
C LYS A 86 2.13 -38.59 -12.22
N SER A 87 3.38 -38.16 -12.34
CA SER A 87 3.83 -36.80 -12.00
C SER A 87 3.22 -35.74 -12.93
N LEU A 88 2.70 -36.10 -14.13
CA LEU A 88 2.02 -35.15 -15.00
C LEU A 88 0.75 -34.55 -14.38
N ILE A 89 0.14 -35.23 -13.41
CA ILE A 89 -1.04 -34.70 -12.70
C ILE A 89 -0.61 -33.51 -11.81
N ILE A 90 0.52 -33.68 -11.13
CA ILE A 90 1.11 -32.63 -10.30
C ILE A 90 1.61 -31.48 -11.18
N ASP A 91 2.23 -31.80 -12.32
CA ASP A 91 2.64 -30.79 -13.30
C ASP A 91 1.45 -30.03 -13.88
N ALA A 92 0.34 -30.71 -14.16
CA ALA A 92 -0.89 -30.08 -14.66
C ALA A 92 -1.51 -29.17 -13.58
N MET A 93 -1.57 -29.63 -12.33
CA MET A 93 -2.02 -28.80 -11.21
C MET A 93 -1.08 -27.60 -10.99
N GLY A 94 0.23 -27.81 -10.99
CA GLY A 94 1.23 -26.75 -10.92
C GLY A 94 1.09 -25.75 -12.08
N PHE A 95 0.88 -26.25 -13.30
CA PHE A 95 0.58 -25.38 -14.44
C PHE A 95 -0.69 -24.56 -14.18
N LEU A 96 -1.78 -25.16 -13.74
CA LEU A 96 -3.02 -24.46 -13.41
C LEU A 96 -2.76 -23.36 -12.38
N LEU A 97 -2.01 -23.65 -11.33
CA LEU A 97 -1.69 -22.71 -10.23
C LEU A 97 -0.59 -21.72 -10.57
N GLY A 98 -0.09 -21.68 -11.78
CA GLY A 98 0.82 -20.65 -12.26
C GLY A 98 2.31 -20.98 -12.15
N SER A 99 2.69 -22.22 -11.87
CA SER A 99 4.07 -22.66 -11.96
C SER A 99 4.57 -22.62 -13.41
N MET A 100 5.87 -22.36 -13.59
CA MET A 100 6.50 -22.45 -14.91
C MET A 100 6.74 -23.90 -15.25
N VAL A 101 6.07 -24.41 -16.28
CA VAL A 101 6.44 -25.68 -16.90
C VAL A 101 7.57 -25.40 -17.90
N ARG A 102 8.71 -26.08 -17.75
CA ARG A 102 9.93 -25.83 -18.54
C ARG A 102 9.75 -26.10 -20.04
N ASP A 103 8.87 -27.05 -20.42
CA ASP A 103 8.56 -27.38 -21.81
C ASP A 103 7.13 -27.01 -22.16
N LYS A 104 6.85 -26.85 -23.47
CA LYS A 104 5.49 -26.57 -23.92
C LYS A 104 4.60 -27.76 -23.54
N PRO A 105 3.62 -27.56 -22.63
CA PRO A 105 2.83 -28.69 -22.10
C PRO A 105 1.86 -29.27 -23.13
N LEU A 106 1.82 -28.73 -24.34
CA LEU A 106 0.85 -29.11 -25.35
C LEU A 106 1.24 -30.46 -25.96
N ARG A 107 0.27 -31.38 -25.99
CA ARG A 107 0.38 -32.67 -26.63
C ARG A 107 0.78 -32.52 -28.10
N SER A 108 1.69 -33.38 -28.59
CA SER A 108 2.16 -33.33 -29.96
C SER A 108 1.00 -33.50 -30.96
N GLY A 109 0.87 -32.52 -31.87
CA GLY A 109 -0.19 -32.48 -32.89
C GLY A 109 -1.50 -31.82 -32.43
N ALA A 110 -1.61 -31.38 -31.18
CA ALA A 110 -2.74 -30.57 -30.69
C ALA A 110 -2.50 -29.09 -30.95
N THR A 111 -3.57 -28.33 -31.19
CA THR A 111 -3.53 -26.88 -31.40
C THR A 111 -3.82 -26.10 -30.12
N SER A 112 -4.53 -26.70 -29.16
CA SER A 112 -4.89 -26.12 -27.88
C SER A 112 -5.13 -27.19 -26.83
N GLY A 113 -5.00 -26.83 -25.57
CA GLY A 113 -5.31 -27.64 -24.41
C GLY A 113 -5.78 -26.78 -23.25
N PHE A 114 -6.25 -27.41 -22.19
CA PHE A 114 -6.60 -26.75 -20.95
C PHE A 114 -6.36 -27.64 -19.74
N VAL A 115 -6.22 -27.02 -18.59
CA VAL A 115 -6.32 -27.66 -17.28
C VAL A 115 -7.36 -26.89 -16.47
N ALA A 116 -8.31 -27.60 -15.88
CA ALA A 116 -9.36 -27.02 -15.04
C ALA A 116 -9.53 -27.81 -13.75
N ALA A 117 -9.73 -27.13 -12.64
CA ALA A 117 -10.00 -27.73 -11.34
C ALA A 117 -11.30 -27.17 -10.76
N ARG A 118 -12.13 -28.07 -10.20
CA ARG A 118 -13.36 -27.73 -9.48
C ARG A 118 -13.18 -28.06 -8.01
N PHE A 119 -13.37 -27.01 -7.19
CA PHE A 119 -13.34 -27.08 -5.74
C PHE A 119 -14.75 -26.93 -5.20
N VAL A 120 -15.04 -27.58 -4.07
CA VAL A 120 -16.34 -27.54 -3.40
C VAL A 120 -16.16 -27.24 -1.91
N ASN A 121 -17.20 -26.69 -1.26
CA ASN A 121 -17.19 -26.28 0.16
C ASN A 121 -16.06 -25.30 0.49
N ILE A 122 -16.01 -24.19 -0.21
CA ILE A 122 -14.90 -23.24 -0.19
C ILE A 122 -14.80 -22.53 1.18
N PRO A 123 -13.59 -22.40 1.79
CA PRO A 123 -13.40 -21.67 3.03
C PRO A 123 -13.81 -20.21 2.90
N THR A 124 -14.44 -19.66 3.94
CA THR A 124 -14.90 -18.26 4.01
C THR A 124 -13.80 -17.25 3.70
N GLU A 125 -12.54 -17.57 4.03
CA GLU A 125 -11.39 -16.70 3.74
C GLU A 125 -11.09 -16.60 2.24
N VAL A 126 -11.28 -17.72 1.52
CA VAL A 126 -11.11 -17.73 0.06
C VAL A 126 -12.25 -16.97 -0.61
N THR A 127 -13.49 -17.12 -0.12
CA THR A 127 -14.64 -16.36 -0.63
C THR A 127 -14.48 -14.88 -0.40
N HIS A 128 -14.05 -14.46 0.79
CA HIS A 128 -13.72 -13.05 1.06
C HIS A 128 -12.64 -12.52 0.11
N LYS A 129 -11.57 -13.30 -0.08
CA LYS A 129 -10.49 -12.90 -0.99
C LYS A 129 -10.96 -12.78 -2.45
N LEU A 130 -11.80 -13.69 -2.89
CA LEU A 130 -12.42 -13.63 -4.21
C LEU A 130 -13.30 -12.38 -4.39
N ALA A 131 -14.07 -12.01 -3.37
CA ALA A 131 -14.89 -10.81 -3.37
C ALA A 131 -14.03 -9.53 -3.45
N GLU A 132 -12.95 -9.44 -2.67
CA GLU A 132 -11.97 -8.34 -2.74
C GLU A 132 -11.37 -8.19 -4.15
N LEU A 133 -11.13 -9.31 -4.85
CA LEU A 133 -10.57 -9.36 -6.20
C LEU A 133 -11.62 -9.16 -7.30
N GLY A 134 -12.91 -8.95 -6.94
CA GLY A 134 -14.02 -8.72 -7.88
C GLY A 134 -14.59 -9.99 -8.52
N PHE A 135 -14.32 -11.17 -7.95
CA PHE A 135 -14.93 -12.44 -8.34
C PHE A 135 -16.08 -12.76 -7.36
N GLU A 136 -17.32 -12.61 -7.83
CA GLU A 136 -18.50 -12.93 -7.03
C GLU A 136 -18.63 -14.45 -6.82
N GLU A 137 -19.23 -14.84 -5.71
CA GLU A 137 -19.57 -16.21 -5.37
C GLU A 137 -20.52 -16.83 -6.41
N ASN A 138 -20.34 -18.13 -6.67
CA ASN A 138 -21.37 -18.91 -7.34
C ASN A 138 -22.41 -19.36 -6.28
N GLU A 139 -23.68 -19.44 -6.65
CA GLU A 139 -24.78 -19.87 -5.78
C GLU A 139 -24.61 -21.28 -5.17
N GLU A 140 -23.56 -22.03 -5.57
CA GLU A 140 -23.35 -23.45 -5.26
C GLU A 140 -22.10 -23.72 -4.39
N ASP A 141 -21.48 -22.72 -3.71
CA ASP A 141 -20.23 -22.86 -2.93
C ASP A 141 -19.10 -23.58 -3.72
N GLU A 142 -19.08 -23.40 -5.04
CA GLU A 142 -18.11 -24.02 -5.94
C GLU A 142 -17.15 -22.98 -6.54
N LEU A 143 -15.90 -23.38 -6.69
CA LEU A 143 -14.88 -22.58 -7.38
C LEU A 143 -14.30 -23.36 -8.56
N LEU A 144 -14.39 -22.76 -9.74
CA LEU A 144 -13.80 -23.30 -10.96
C LEU A 144 -12.58 -22.46 -11.36
N LEU A 145 -11.40 -23.06 -11.31
CA LEU A 145 -10.17 -22.51 -11.88
C LEU A 145 -9.91 -23.13 -13.23
N ASN A 146 -9.55 -22.34 -14.23
CA ASN A 146 -9.24 -22.81 -15.58
C ASN A 146 -8.02 -22.07 -16.14
N ARG A 147 -7.13 -22.82 -16.80
CA ARG A 147 -6.02 -22.27 -17.59
C ARG A 147 -5.95 -22.92 -18.95
N ASP A 148 -6.27 -22.14 -19.97
CA ASP A 148 -6.19 -22.55 -21.39
C ASP A 148 -4.81 -22.21 -21.96
N PHE A 149 -4.31 -23.05 -22.87
CA PHE A 149 -3.04 -22.81 -23.58
C PHE A 149 -3.14 -23.24 -25.04
N LYS A 150 -2.33 -22.62 -25.91
CA LYS A 150 -2.33 -22.83 -27.36
C LYS A 150 -0.90 -23.04 -27.87
N ALA A 151 -0.77 -23.69 -29.02
CA ALA A 151 0.52 -23.88 -29.69
C ALA A 151 1.22 -22.55 -30.00
N ALA A 152 0.46 -21.52 -30.37
CA ALA A 152 0.91 -20.18 -30.58
C ALA A 152 0.03 -19.22 -29.74
N GLY A 153 0.66 -18.37 -28.92
CA GLY A 153 -0.03 -17.39 -28.09
C GLY A 153 0.23 -17.55 -26.60
N ARG A 154 -0.38 -16.65 -25.81
CA ARG A 154 -0.31 -16.67 -24.34
C ARG A 154 -1.41 -17.55 -23.77
N ALA A 155 -1.13 -18.21 -22.65
CA ALA A 155 -2.14 -18.89 -21.87
C ALA A 155 -3.16 -17.88 -21.31
N SER A 156 -4.44 -18.28 -21.24
CA SER A 156 -5.51 -17.48 -20.62
C SER A 156 -5.98 -18.16 -19.34
N CYS A 157 -6.20 -17.36 -18.28
CA CYS A 157 -6.67 -17.82 -16.99
C CYS A 157 -8.10 -17.35 -16.76
N ARG A 158 -8.90 -18.18 -16.08
CA ARG A 158 -10.26 -17.84 -15.69
C ARG A 158 -10.58 -18.38 -14.30
N ILE A 159 -11.35 -17.58 -13.55
CA ILE A 159 -11.93 -17.97 -12.26
C ILE A 159 -13.46 -17.83 -12.41
N ASN A 160 -14.20 -18.90 -12.15
CA ASN A 160 -15.66 -18.95 -12.35
C ASN A 160 -16.11 -18.45 -13.73
N GLY A 161 -15.32 -18.75 -14.78
CA GLY A 161 -15.57 -18.30 -16.15
C GLY A 161 -15.16 -16.86 -16.45
N LYS A 162 -14.93 -16.00 -15.45
CA LYS A 162 -14.45 -14.63 -15.63
C LYS A 162 -12.94 -14.61 -15.92
N PRO A 163 -12.43 -13.76 -16.83
CA PRO A 163 -11.00 -13.63 -17.08
C PRO A 163 -10.23 -13.19 -15.82
N ALA A 164 -9.09 -13.81 -15.57
CA ALA A 164 -8.20 -13.50 -14.46
C ALA A 164 -6.75 -13.36 -14.93
N THR A 165 -5.93 -12.64 -14.18
CA THR A 165 -4.48 -12.63 -14.40
C THR A 165 -3.83 -13.87 -13.78
N LEU A 166 -2.63 -14.24 -14.27
CA LEU A 166 -1.87 -15.34 -13.68
C LEU A 166 -1.49 -15.08 -12.20
N ALA A 167 -1.29 -13.81 -11.84
CA ALA A 167 -0.98 -13.42 -10.47
C ALA A 167 -2.17 -13.70 -9.54
N ILE A 168 -3.38 -13.30 -9.93
CA ILE A 168 -4.60 -13.57 -9.17
C ILE A 168 -4.85 -15.09 -9.07
N LEU A 169 -4.70 -15.83 -10.20
CA LEU A 169 -4.89 -17.27 -10.19
C LEU A 169 -3.89 -17.97 -9.25
N ARG A 170 -2.64 -17.49 -9.19
CA ARG A 170 -1.62 -17.99 -8.27
C ARG A 170 -1.94 -17.66 -6.80
N GLU A 171 -2.39 -16.45 -6.53
CA GLU A 171 -2.77 -16.02 -5.20
C GLU A 171 -3.91 -16.88 -4.64
N VAL A 172 -5.01 -16.98 -5.38
CA VAL A 172 -6.15 -17.83 -5.00
C VAL A 172 -5.75 -19.29 -4.91
N GLY A 173 -5.03 -19.81 -5.90
CA GLY A 173 -4.60 -21.20 -5.95
C GLY A 173 -3.72 -21.63 -4.78
N SER A 174 -2.84 -20.74 -4.30
CA SER A 174 -1.98 -21.01 -3.16
C SER A 174 -2.73 -21.13 -1.82
N MET A 175 -3.97 -20.64 -1.74
CA MET A 175 -4.83 -20.83 -0.58
C MET A 175 -5.57 -22.17 -0.61
N LEU A 176 -5.67 -22.82 -1.78
CA LEU A 176 -6.48 -24.01 -2.02
C LEU A 176 -5.66 -25.30 -2.02
N VAL A 177 -4.48 -25.25 -2.62
CA VAL A 177 -3.67 -26.45 -2.91
C VAL A 177 -2.21 -26.18 -2.57
N ASP A 178 -1.61 -27.13 -1.86
CA ASP A 178 -0.16 -27.19 -1.65
C ASP A 178 0.41 -28.43 -2.39
N LEU A 179 1.44 -28.21 -3.20
CA LEU A 179 2.01 -29.23 -4.10
C LEU A 179 3.41 -29.62 -3.59
N HIS A 180 3.62 -30.90 -3.29
CA HIS A 180 4.88 -31.43 -2.79
C HIS A 180 5.50 -32.44 -3.77
N GLY A 181 6.53 -32.02 -4.57
CA GLY A 181 7.21 -32.84 -5.56
C GLY A 181 8.46 -32.17 -6.15
N GLN A 182 9.17 -32.84 -7.06
CA GLN A 182 10.34 -32.28 -7.74
C GLN A 182 9.98 -31.00 -8.51
N HIS A 183 10.73 -29.91 -8.33
CA HIS A 183 10.63 -28.65 -9.06
C HIS A 183 9.49 -27.69 -8.68
N GLN A 184 8.84 -27.82 -7.53
CA GLN A 184 7.77 -26.93 -7.11
C GLN A 184 8.15 -26.03 -5.94
N GLN A 185 7.60 -24.81 -5.92
CA GLN A 185 7.82 -23.84 -4.83
C GLN A 185 6.83 -24.11 -3.70
N TYR A 186 7.30 -24.71 -2.66
CA TYR A 186 6.53 -24.98 -1.44
C TYR A 186 6.25 -23.70 -0.67
N SER A 187 5.06 -23.56 -0.09
CA SER A 187 4.76 -22.44 0.81
C SER A 187 5.69 -22.43 2.03
N LEU A 188 5.94 -23.63 2.61
CA LEU A 188 6.86 -23.83 3.74
C LEU A 188 8.35 -23.74 3.39
N LEU A 189 8.75 -23.73 2.11
CA LEU A 189 10.15 -23.52 1.71
C LEU A 189 10.48 -22.04 1.49
N ARG A 190 9.48 -21.14 1.54
CA ARG A 190 9.74 -19.71 1.45
C ARG A 190 10.21 -19.22 2.80
N SER A 191 11.48 -18.84 2.89
CA SER A 191 12.05 -18.26 4.11
C SER A 191 11.22 -17.10 4.68
N ASN A 192 10.60 -16.32 3.80
CA ASN A 192 9.73 -15.20 4.19
C ASN A 192 8.46 -15.61 4.95
N ASP A 193 8.09 -16.89 4.97
CA ASP A 193 6.89 -17.39 5.64
C ASP A 193 7.20 -18.26 6.89
N HIS A 194 8.49 -18.54 7.17
CA HIS A 194 8.91 -19.38 8.30
C HIS A 194 8.50 -18.80 9.65
N TYR A 195 8.52 -17.46 9.80
CA TYR A 195 8.05 -16.82 11.03
C TYR A 195 6.57 -17.13 11.31
N LYS A 196 5.72 -17.21 10.27
CA LYS A 196 4.29 -17.53 10.45
C LYS A 196 4.08 -18.92 11.03
N VAL A 197 4.94 -19.86 10.63
CA VAL A 197 4.88 -21.24 11.12
C VAL A 197 5.30 -21.29 12.59
N LEU A 198 6.39 -20.62 12.94
CA LEU A 198 6.84 -20.52 14.33
C LEU A 198 5.81 -19.79 15.20
N ASP A 199 5.29 -18.64 14.76
CA ASP A 199 4.29 -17.90 15.51
C ASP A 199 3.01 -18.72 15.76
N ARG A 200 2.54 -19.47 14.75
CA ARG A 200 1.40 -20.38 14.92
C ARG A 200 1.68 -21.49 15.92
N TYR A 201 2.87 -22.05 15.90
CA TYR A 201 3.29 -23.03 16.89
C TYR A 201 3.25 -22.43 18.29
N ILE A 202 3.77 -21.22 18.47
CA ILE A 202 3.76 -20.53 19.76
C ILE A 202 2.32 -20.27 20.22
N ILE A 203 1.44 -19.75 19.35
CA ILE A 203 0.02 -19.52 19.66
C ILE A 203 -0.66 -20.81 20.13
N SER A 204 -0.30 -21.98 19.58
CA SER A 204 -0.87 -23.25 20.00
C SER A 204 -0.46 -23.67 21.41
N GLN A 205 0.71 -23.24 21.86
CA GLN A 205 1.22 -23.52 23.20
C GLN A 205 0.82 -22.40 24.20
N ASP A 206 0.82 -21.16 23.72
CA ASP A 206 0.47 -19.97 24.49
C ASP A 206 -0.45 -19.05 23.67
N PRO A 207 -1.78 -19.13 23.86
CA PRO A 207 -2.73 -18.27 23.18
C PRO A 207 -2.56 -16.76 23.47
N SER A 208 -1.88 -16.38 24.55
CA SER A 208 -1.63 -14.98 24.88
C SER A 208 -0.68 -14.30 23.89
N TYR A 209 0.15 -15.08 23.21
CA TYR A 209 1.08 -14.61 22.19
C TYR A 209 0.37 -13.97 20.98
N GLU A 210 -0.86 -14.38 20.67
CA GLU A 210 -1.67 -13.75 19.61
C GLU A 210 -1.98 -12.27 19.92
N GLN A 211 -2.25 -11.97 21.21
CA GLN A 211 -2.47 -10.60 21.66
C GLN A 211 -1.19 -9.76 21.54
N LEU A 212 -0.04 -10.34 21.81
CA LEU A 212 1.27 -9.70 21.65
C LEU A 212 1.53 -9.34 20.19
N LEU A 213 1.29 -10.27 19.27
CA LEU A 213 1.41 -10.02 17.82
C LEU A 213 0.45 -8.94 17.32
N SER A 214 -0.80 -8.96 17.81
CA SER A 214 -1.80 -7.92 17.48
C SER A 214 -1.36 -6.56 18.00
N GLY A 215 -0.89 -6.46 19.24
CA GLY A 215 -0.38 -5.23 19.83
C GLY A 215 0.82 -4.65 19.06
N TYR A 216 1.72 -5.52 18.61
CA TYR A 216 2.83 -5.13 17.74
C TYR A 216 2.34 -4.57 16.40
N ALA A 217 1.41 -5.27 15.74
CA ALA A 217 0.88 -4.86 14.44
C ALA A 217 0.14 -3.51 14.52
N ASP A 218 -0.61 -3.26 15.58
CA ASP A 218 -1.30 -2.00 15.81
C ASP A 218 -0.31 -0.87 16.09
N SER A 219 0.70 -1.11 16.93
CA SER A 219 1.78 -0.17 17.21
C SER A 219 2.57 0.16 15.94
N TYR A 220 2.90 -0.85 15.13
CA TYR A 220 3.58 -0.67 13.83
C TYR A 220 2.76 0.23 12.88
N ARG A 221 1.44 -0.01 12.79
CA ARG A 221 0.53 0.79 11.96
C ARG A 221 0.48 2.24 12.45
N ARG A 222 0.34 2.42 13.79
CA ARG A 222 0.28 3.76 14.39
C ARG A 222 1.57 4.55 14.19
N CYS A 223 2.73 3.93 14.39
CA CYS A 223 4.02 4.55 14.10
C CYS A 223 4.13 5.00 12.63
N ARG A 224 3.61 4.20 11.71
CA ARG A 224 3.61 4.51 10.29
C ARG A 224 2.73 5.72 9.95
N GLU A 225 1.57 5.81 10.55
CA GLU A 225 0.66 6.94 10.37
C GLU A 225 1.27 8.23 10.91
N LEU A 226 1.78 8.18 12.16
CA LEU A 226 2.45 9.32 12.80
C LEU A 226 3.67 9.80 12.01
N HIS A 227 4.48 8.87 11.52
CA HIS A 227 5.64 9.21 10.71
C HIS A 227 5.25 9.90 9.39
N LYS A 228 4.20 9.41 8.73
CA LYS A 228 3.68 10.01 7.49
C LYS A 228 3.16 11.43 7.74
N GLU A 229 2.36 11.61 8.80
CA GLU A 229 1.83 12.93 9.18
C GLU A 229 2.96 13.92 9.51
N LEU A 230 3.99 13.46 10.23
CA LEU A 230 5.16 14.25 10.56
C LEU A 230 5.98 14.64 9.31
N GLN A 231 6.14 13.72 8.35
CA GLN A 231 6.83 14.03 7.09
C GLN A 231 6.09 15.10 6.28
N GLU A 232 4.77 14.97 6.15
CA GLU A 232 3.93 15.95 5.44
C GLU A 232 4.05 17.36 6.08
N LEU A 233 4.13 17.43 7.40
CA LEU A 233 4.36 18.69 8.12
C LEU A 233 5.79 19.24 7.93
N ARG A 234 6.80 18.38 7.88
CA ARG A 234 8.21 18.78 7.72
C ARG A 234 8.59 19.21 6.30
N GLU A 235 7.95 18.66 5.28
CA GLU A 235 8.20 19.06 3.88
C GLU A 235 7.94 20.55 3.64
N GLY A 236 7.02 21.19 4.39
CA GLY A 236 6.73 22.62 4.34
C GLY A 236 7.51 23.49 5.35
N GLU A 237 8.30 22.93 6.26
CA GLU A 237 8.83 23.64 7.44
C GLU A 237 9.71 24.84 7.10
N ARG A 238 10.62 24.72 6.13
CA ARG A 238 11.48 25.83 5.69
C ARG A 238 10.70 26.98 5.04
N SER A 239 9.61 26.67 4.34
CA SER A 239 8.73 27.68 3.77
C SER A 239 7.93 28.37 4.88
N ARG A 240 7.40 27.58 5.79
CA ARG A 240 6.61 28.05 6.94
C ARG A 240 7.40 28.97 7.89
N LEU A 241 8.65 28.63 8.23
CA LEU A 241 9.50 29.48 9.05
C LEU A 241 9.74 30.84 8.40
N ARG A 242 9.95 30.89 7.09
CA ARG A 242 10.07 32.17 6.36
C ARG A 242 8.77 32.95 6.37
N GLU A 243 7.63 32.30 6.23
CA GLU A 243 6.32 32.94 6.30
C GLU A 243 6.02 33.49 7.69
N ILE A 244 6.42 32.79 8.74
CA ILE A 244 6.33 33.27 10.14
C ILE A 244 7.19 34.51 10.33
N ASP A 245 8.47 34.49 9.93
CA ASP A 245 9.39 35.63 10.05
C ASP A 245 8.85 36.84 9.29
N TRP A 246 8.31 36.61 8.10
CA TRP A 246 7.72 37.64 7.24
C TRP A 246 6.46 38.22 7.87
N ALA A 247 5.56 37.41 8.37
CA ALA A 247 4.33 37.83 9.02
C ALA A 247 4.63 38.66 10.29
N HIS A 248 5.60 38.25 11.13
CA HIS A 248 6.05 39.02 12.26
C HIS A 248 6.61 40.40 11.86
N HIS A 249 7.40 40.44 10.78
CA HIS A 249 7.95 41.72 10.31
C HIS A 249 6.85 42.68 9.85
N GLU A 250 5.87 42.20 9.09
CA GLU A 250 4.73 42.98 8.60
C GLU A 250 3.86 43.49 9.76
N LEU A 251 3.54 42.62 10.72
CA LEU A 251 2.76 43.00 11.90
C LEU A 251 3.48 44.06 12.71
N ASN A 252 4.78 43.89 12.97
CA ASN A 252 5.59 44.86 13.74
C ASN A 252 5.65 46.22 13.03
N GLU A 253 5.83 46.28 11.70
CA GLU A 253 5.87 47.55 10.95
C GLU A 253 4.53 48.28 11.02
N ILE A 254 3.40 47.57 10.95
CA ILE A 254 2.08 48.18 11.12
C ILE A 254 1.84 48.63 12.56
N ASP A 255 2.20 47.80 13.53
CA ASP A 255 1.96 48.07 14.97
C ASP A 255 2.83 49.19 15.50
N GLU A 256 4.10 49.34 15.05
CA GLU A 256 4.96 50.46 15.36
C GLU A 256 4.36 51.81 14.88
N THR A 257 3.69 51.75 13.72
CA THR A 257 3.02 52.94 13.19
C THR A 257 1.70 53.23 13.91
N SER A 258 1.04 52.17 14.45
CA SER A 258 -0.24 52.30 15.21
C SER A 258 -1.30 53.15 14.50
N PRO A 259 -1.69 52.84 13.25
CA PRO A 259 -2.66 53.64 12.51
C PRO A 259 -4.05 53.58 13.15
N GLN A 260 -4.75 54.72 13.19
CA GLN A 260 -6.11 54.81 13.73
C GLN A 260 -7.13 54.93 12.56
N PRO A 261 -8.30 54.31 12.65
CA PRO A 261 -9.31 54.41 11.60
C PRO A 261 -9.66 55.87 11.25
N GLY A 262 -9.55 56.27 9.98
CA GLY A 262 -9.81 57.59 9.47
C GLY A 262 -8.80 58.65 9.89
N GLU A 263 -7.61 58.27 10.41
CA GLU A 263 -6.54 59.19 10.81
C GLU A 263 -5.95 59.93 9.57
N ASP A 264 -5.80 59.26 8.48
CA ASP A 264 -5.30 59.79 7.18
C ASP A 264 -6.16 60.95 6.68
N ILE A 265 -7.47 60.80 6.71
CA ILE A 265 -8.42 61.83 6.28
C ILE A 265 -8.34 63.05 7.19
N LYS A 266 -8.31 62.82 8.53
CA LYS A 266 -8.22 63.93 9.51
C LYS A 266 -6.91 64.68 9.40
N LEU A 267 -5.79 64.00 9.23
CA LEU A 267 -4.49 64.60 9.04
C LEU A 267 -4.42 65.41 7.74
N GLU A 268 -4.98 64.90 6.63
CA GLU A 268 -5.01 65.61 5.34
C GLU A 268 -5.82 66.91 5.46
N GLU A 269 -6.97 66.90 6.14
CA GLU A 269 -7.76 68.10 6.41
C GLU A 269 -7.00 69.11 7.27
N GLN A 270 -6.37 68.67 8.36
CA GLN A 270 -5.59 69.53 9.23
C GLN A 270 -4.37 70.14 8.55
N ILE A 271 -3.64 69.35 7.77
CA ILE A 271 -2.51 69.80 6.95
C ILE A 271 -2.98 70.91 5.95
N LYS A 272 -4.10 70.69 5.23
CA LYS A 272 -4.65 71.65 4.30
C LYS A 272 -4.99 72.98 4.96
N ILE A 273 -5.62 72.94 6.14
CA ILE A 273 -5.99 74.13 6.91
C ILE A 273 -4.74 74.90 7.34
N LEU A 274 -3.78 74.20 7.99
CA LEU A 274 -2.57 74.86 8.50
C LEU A 274 -1.63 75.34 7.38
N ALA A 275 -1.52 74.61 6.28
CA ALA A 275 -0.75 75.04 5.11
C ALA A 275 -1.34 76.31 4.47
N ALA A 276 -2.66 76.37 4.34
CA ALA A 276 -3.34 77.57 3.83
C ALA A 276 -3.13 78.78 4.76
N ALA A 277 -3.19 78.57 6.07
CA ALA A 277 -2.90 79.62 7.05
C ALA A 277 -1.42 80.07 6.98
N ALA A 278 -0.48 79.16 6.83
CA ALA A 278 0.93 79.46 6.65
C ALA A 278 1.20 80.27 5.35
N ASP A 279 0.56 79.88 4.23
CA ASP A 279 0.68 80.57 2.95
C ASP A 279 0.11 81.98 3.03
N LEU A 280 -1.04 82.17 3.66
CA LEU A 280 -1.64 83.47 3.85
C LEU A 280 -0.75 84.37 4.71
N ARG A 281 -0.23 83.84 5.83
CA ARG A 281 0.69 84.59 6.69
C ARG A 281 1.98 84.95 5.98
N ASN A 282 2.60 83.99 5.27
CA ASN A 282 3.85 84.26 4.56
C ASN A 282 3.64 85.24 3.39
N GLY A 283 2.51 85.14 2.69
CA GLY A 283 2.14 86.12 1.66
C GLY A 283 1.97 87.55 2.21
N ALA A 284 1.30 87.68 3.35
CA ALA A 284 1.14 89.01 4.03
C ALA A 284 2.47 89.55 4.49
N LEU A 285 3.32 88.74 5.13
CA LEU A 285 4.67 89.13 5.58
C LEU A 285 5.57 89.49 4.40
N SER A 286 5.54 88.79 3.31
CA SER A 286 6.28 89.09 2.06
C SER A 286 5.83 90.42 1.50
N ALA A 287 4.52 90.64 1.33
CA ALA A 287 3.97 91.90 0.87
C ALA A 287 4.35 93.11 1.82
N HIS A 288 4.27 92.94 3.13
CA HIS A 288 4.72 93.92 4.10
C HIS A 288 6.22 94.22 3.95
N ALA A 289 7.07 93.17 3.82
CA ALA A 289 8.51 93.35 3.63
C ALA A 289 8.84 94.06 2.33
N ASP A 290 8.15 93.74 1.20
CA ASP A 290 8.36 94.36 -0.08
C ASP A 290 8.00 95.87 -0.02
N LEU A 291 6.94 96.23 0.70
CA LEU A 291 6.52 97.62 0.82
C LEU A 291 7.44 98.45 1.74
N THR A 292 8.02 97.79 2.75
CA THR A 292 8.85 98.45 3.78
C THR A 292 10.36 98.36 3.59
N SER A 293 10.81 97.57 2.55
CA SER A 293 12.24 97.39 2.28
C SER A 293 12.98 98.69 2.00
N ASP A 294 14.28 98.69 2.23
CA ASP A 294 15.16 99.81 1.92
C ASP A 294 15.09 100.09 0.35
N GLY A 295 14.77 101.29 -0.01
CA GLY A 295 14.52 101.71 -1.40
C GLY A 295 13.17 101.17 -1.96
N GLY A 296 12.32 100.59 -1.13
CA GLY A 296 11.01 100.08 -1.47
C GLY A 296 9.97 101.18 -1.80
N PRO A 297 8.75 100.77 -2.25
CA PRO A 297 7.70 101.72 -2.70
C PRO A 297 7.35 102.81 -1.74
N ARG A 298 7.30 102.44 -0.41
CA ARG A 298 7.02 103.44 0.63
C ARG A 298 8.10 104.51 0.70
N GLU A 299 9.37 104.08 0.74
CA GLU A 299 10.50 105.06 0.79
C GLU A 299 10.64 105.88 -0.47
N LEU A 300 10.43 105.24 -1.60
CA LEU A 300 10.40 105.96 -2.91
C LEU A 300 9.31 106.97 -2.96
N LEU A 301 8.11 106.65 -2.51
CA LEU A 301 6.99 107.62 -2.50
C LEU A 301 7.25 108.74 -1.53
N ALA A 302 7.73 108.44 -0.32
CA ALA A 302 8.13 109.46 0.71
C ALA A 302 9.22 110.40 0.18
N ARG A 303 10.24 109.91 -0.49
CA ARG A 303 11.29 110.70 -1.13
C ARG A 303 10.77 111.58 -2.21
N ILE A 304 9.83 111.06 -3.08
CA ILE A 304 9.18 111.86 -4.12
C ILE A 304 8.37 113.00 -3.47
N CYS A 305 7.56 112.69 -2.46
CA CYS A 305 6.81 113.66 -1.72
C CYS A 305 7.72 114.79 -1.13
N GLY A 306 8.82 114.37 -0.51
CA GLY A 306 9.80 115.33 0.09
C GLY A 306 10.46 116.21 -1.02
N SER A 307 10.82 115.61 -2.14
CA SER A 307 11.44 116.41 -3.24
C SER A 307 10.46 117.39 -3.85
N LEU A 308 9.21 116.98 -4.12
CA LEU A 308 8.20 117.89 -4.62
C LEU A 308 7.71 118.94 -3.67
N ALA A 309 7.61 118.62 -2.37
CA ALA A 309 7.28 119.53 -1.32
C ALA A 309 8.29 120.70 -1.25
N SER A 310 9.60 120.48 -1.44
CA SER A 310 10.63 121.51 -1.49
C SER A 310 10.45 122.46 -2.65
N LEU A 311 9.84 122.01 -3.78
CA LEU A 311 9.59 122.83 -4.95
C LEU A 311 8.22 123.50 -4.93
N GLN A 312 7.31 123.15 -4.05
CA GLN A 312 5.97 123.72 -3.86
C GLN A 312 5.98 125.23 -3.60
N SER A 313 7.00 125.74 -2.93
CA SER A 313 7.19 127.25 -2.73
C SER A 313 7.48 127.96 -4.02
N GLN A 314 7.95 127.30 -5.11
CA GLN A 314 8.30 127.89 -6.37
C GLN A 314 7.13 127.86 -7.43
N ASP A 315 6.29 126.83 -7.32
CA ASP A 315 5.10 126.71 -8.19
C ASP A 315 3.90 126.10 -7.42
N LYS A 316 2.89 126.98 -7.16
CA LYS A 316 1.67 126.58 -6.43
C LYS A 316 0.84 125.49 -7.09
N ARG A 317 1.02 125.20 -8.39
CA ARG A 317 0.34 124.14 -9.14
C ARG A 317 0.78 122.76 -8.62
N LEU A 318 1.92 122.61 -7.92
CA LEU A 318 2.39 121.42 -7.33
C LEU A 318 1.66 121.02 -5.98
N THR A 319 0.99 121.99 -5.36
CA THR A 319 0.28 121.77 -4.11
C THR A 319 -0.72 120.61 -4.19
N PRO A 320 -1.66 120.56 -5.12
CA PRO A 320 -2.63 119.44 -5.16
C PRO A 320 -1.97 118.14 -5.51
N ILE A 321 -0.85 118.13 -6.25
CA ILE A 321 -0.09 116.91 -6.55
C ILE A 321 0.60 116.34 -5.28
N VAL A 322 1.24 117.22 -4.54
CA VAL A 322 1.91 116.83 -3.27
C VAL A 322 0.92 116.39 -2.19
N GLU A 323 -0.25 117.06 -2.12
CA GLU A 323 -1.33 116.57 -1.24
C GLU A 323 -1.83 115.20 -1.61
N SER A 324 -2.12 114.93 -2.90
CA SER A 324 -2.54 113.60 -3.33
C SER A 324 -1.50 112.51 -3.18
N LEU A 325 -0.19 112.82 -3.30
CA LEU A 325 0.88 111.86 -3.11
C LEU A 325 1.08 111.58 -1.57
N ASN A 326 0.90 112.62 -0.68
CA ASN A 326 0.90 112.43 0.73
C ASN A 326 -0.31 111.59 1.18
N GLU A 327 -1.48 111.79 0.62
CA GLU A 327 -2.66 110.90 0.85
C GLU A 327 -2.40 109.47 0.45
N ALA A 328 -1.78 109.30 -0.73
CA ALA A 328 -1.36 107.95 -1.16
C ALA A 328 -0.36 107.27 -0.24
N LEU A 329 0.60 108.09 0.31
CA LEU A 329 1.58 107.60 1.32
C LEU A 329 0.87 107.16 2.61
N ALA A 330 -0.09 108.00 3.08
CA ALA A 330 -0.86 107.65 4.30
C ALA A 330 -1.68 106.39 4.09
N ILE A 331 -2.35 106.25 2.93
CA ILE A 331 -3.06 104.98 2.60
C ILE A 331 -2.10 103.76 2.55
N MET A 332 -0.89 104.02 2.05
CA MET A 332 0.13 102.92 2.02
C MET A 332 0.57 102.55 3.42
N ASP A 333 0.80 103.57 4.31
CA ASP A 333 1.16 103.32 5.68
C ASP A 333 0.07 102.58 6.47
N ASP A 334 -1.20 102.92 6.25
CA ASP A 334 -2.35 102.18 6.79
C ASP A 334 -2.39 100.70 6.32
N ASN A 335 -2.21 100.49 5.02
CA ASN A 335 -2.18 99.16 4.48
C ASN A 335 -0.98 98.29 4.99
N ILE A 336 0.19 98.92 5.15
CA ILE A 336 1.36 98.23 5.75
C ILE A 336 1.05 97.81 7.20
N TYR A 337 0.39 98.66 7.94
CA TYR A 337 -0.03 98.33 9.34
C TYR A 337 -1.07 97.19 9.34
N GLU A 338 -2.08 97.29 8.46
CA GLU A 338 -3.11 96.26 8.34
C GLU A 338 -2.52 94.89 7.90
N LEU A 339 -1.57 94.86 6.94
CA LEU A 339 -0.86 93.66 6.56
C LEU A 339 -0.10 93.01 7.68
N SER A 340 0.59 93.82 8.49
CA SER A 340 1.28 93.31 9.68
C SER A 340 0.32 92.75 10.72
N ALA A 341 -0.76 93.50 11.03
CA ALA A 341 -1.80 93.04 11.97
C ALA A 341 -2.52 91.77 11.47
N TYR A 342 -2.77 91.66 10.17
CA TYR A 342 -3.34 90.47 9.54
C TYR A 342 -2.40 89.29 9.71
N ALA A 343 -1.11 89.45 9.41
CA ALA A 343 -0.13 88.39 9.54
C ALA A 343 0.05 87.92 11.01
N ASP A 344 0.03 88.85 11.97
CA ASP A 344 0.13 88.54 13.38
C ASP A 344 -1.15 87.89 13.94
N GLY A 345 -2.31 88.19 13.35
CA GLY A 345 -3.59 87.58 13.69
C GLY A 345 -3.73 86.09 13.17
N ILE A 346 -2.92 85.67 12.20
CA ILE A 346 -2.92 84.29 11.73
C ILE A 346 -2.02 83.46 12.65
N VAL A 347 -2.66 82.51 13.37
CA VAL A 347 -1.94 81.50 14.15
C VAL A 347 -1.39 80.47 13.16
N SER A 348 -0.13 80.57 12.84
CA SER A 348 0.58 79.59 12.02
C SER A 348 1.63 78.89 12.86
N ASP A 349 1.43 77.62 13.15
CA ASP A 349 2.33 76.77 13.91
C ASP A 349 3.07 75.83 12.90
N SER A 350 4.28 76.24 12.54
CA SER A 350 5.11 75.50 11.57
C SER A 350 5.62 74.18 12.15
N GLU A 351 5.84 74.08 13.50
CA GLU A 351 6.28 72.85 14.13
C GLU A 351 5.16 71.83 14.13
N SER A 352 3.91 72.24 14.42
CA SER A 352 2.74 71.39 14.33
C SER A 352 2.48 70.91 12.88
N LEU A 353 2.65 71.79 11.90
CA LEU A 353 2.49 71.41 10.49
C LEU A 353 3.54 70.37 10.07
N GLU A 354 4.80 70.54 10.44
CA GLU A 354 5.87 69.57 10.18
C GLU A 354 5.62 68.23 10.88
N ALA A 355 5.18 68.24 12.14
CA ALA A 355 4.80 67.03 12.87
C ALA A 355 3.65 66.29 12.20
N LEU A 356 2.62 66.96 11.70
CA LEU A 356 1.50 66.36 10.96
C LEU A 356 1.96 65.77 9.62
N HIS A 357 2.82 66.45 8.89
CA HIS A 357 3.40 65.93 7.64
C HIS A 357 4.21 64.65 7.92
N ASN A 358 5.09 64.64 8.95
CA ASN A 358 5.87 63.50 9.31
C ASN A 358 4.98 62.29 9.70
N ARG A 359 3.88 62.54 10.42
CA ARG A 359 2.90 61.52 10.78
C ARG A 359 2.16 60.98 9.55
N TYR A 360 1.72 61.86 8.69
CA TYR A 360 1.02 61.51 7.44
C TYR A 360 1.91 60.69 6.51
N ASP A 361 3.19 61.04 6.35
CA ASP A 361 4.16 60.31 5.55
C ASP A 361 4.41 58.90 6.05
N LYS A 362 4.45 58.72 7.37
CA LYS A 362 4.51 57.38 8.00
C LYS A 362 3.28 56.56 7.62
N LEU A 363 2.09 57.10 7.81
CA LEU A 363 0.85 56.42 7.41
C LEU A 363 0.80 56.10 5.91
N ARG A 364 1.20 57.05 5.09
CA ARG A 364 1.26 56.85 3.63
C ARG A 364 2.25 55.76 3.22
N THR A 365 3.32 55.57 3.98
CA THR A 365 4.31 54.52 3.74
C THR A 365 3.71 53.15 3.96
N ILE A 366 2.99 52.93 5.07
CA ILE A 366 2.31 51.65 5.34
C ILE A 366 1.13 51.42 4.41
N MET A 367 0.36 52.48 4.09
CA MET A 367 -0.75 52.41 3.11
C MET A 367 -0.26 51.94 1.72
N ARG A 368 0.87 52.45 1.26
CA ARG A 368 1.47 52.03 -0.02
C ARG A 368 1.88 50.56 -0.04
N LYS A 369 2.23 49.95 1.11
CA LYS A 369 2.67 48.57 1.21
C LYS A 369 1.51 47.59 1.43
N TYR A 370 0.54 47.97 2.26
CA TYR A 370 -0.41 47.03 2.85
C TYR A 370 -1.87 47.30 2.48
N GLY A 371 -2.18 48.46 1.83
CA GLY A 371 -3.52 48.76 1.40
C GLY A 371 -3.74 50.24 1.13
N PRO A 372 -4.65 50.63 0.21
CA PRO A 372 -4.88 52.02 -0.18
C PRO A 372 -5.55 52.90 0.86
N SER A 373 -6.08 52.30 1.96
CA SER A 373 -6.66 53.03 3.09
C SER A 373 -6.22 52.44 4.43
N ILE A 374 -6.35 53.18 5.54
CA ILE A 374 -6.02 52.69 6.90
C ILE A 374 -6.91 51.51 7.26
N GLU A 375 -8.18 51.49 6.86
CA GLU A 375 -9.10 50.39 7.11
C GLU A 375 -8.61 49.12 6.44
N GLU A 376 -8.11 49.18 5.18
CA GLU A 376 -7.54 48.04 4.49
C GLU A 376 -6.21 47.57 5.11
N VAL A 377 -5.38 48.49 5.57
CA VAL A 377 -4.15 48.18 6.34
C VAL A 377 -4.50 47.41 7.61
N LEU A 378 -5.49 47.86 8.36
CA LEU A 378 -5.95 47.17 9.58
C LEU A 378 -6.59 45.81 9.29
N GLN A 379 -7.31 45.70 8.20
CA GLN A 379 -7.86 44.40 7.74
C GLN A 379 -6.73 43.46 7.34
N TYR A 380 -5.73 43.92 6.59
CA TYR A 380 -4.54 43.16 6.26
C TYR A 380 -3.80 42.67 7.51
N ARG A 381 -3.59 43.57 8.48
CA ARG A 381 -3.01 43.22 9.77
C ARG A 381 -3.75 42.06 10.45
N GLN A 382 -5.08 42.13 10.49
CA GLN A 382 -5.89 41.07 11.13
C GLN A 382 -5.78 39.75 10.37
N GLN A 383 -5.76 39.79 9.02
CA GLN A 383 -5.59 38.57 8.20
C GLN A 383 -4.21 37.94 8.42
N THR A 384 -3.15 38.77 8.47
CA THR A 384 -1.77 38.32 8.72
C THR A 384 -1.64 37.73 10.14
N ALA A 385 -2.27 38.34 11.14
CA ALA A 385 -2.27 37.83 12.52
C ALA A 385 -2.96 36.47 12.62
N ASN A 386 -4.12 36.31 11.98
CA ASN A 386 -4.83 35.02 11.94
C ASN A 386 -4.02 33.94 11.18
N HIS A 387 -3.34 34.32 10.11
CA HIS A 387 -2.47 33.40 9.35
C HIS A 387 -1.26 32.97 10.19
N LEU A 388 -0.63 33.90 10.90
CA LEU A 388 0.48 33.61 11.80
C LEU A 388 0.09 32.61 12.90
N GLU A 389 -1.07 32.77 13.51
CA GLU A 389 -1.59 31.85 14.53
C GLU A 389 -1.75 30.41 13.96
N LEU A 390 -2.23 30.27 12.73
CA LEU A 390 -2.33 28.97 12.06
C LEU A 390 -0.95 28.34 11.81
N LEU A 391 0.03 29.14 11.41
CA LEU A 391 1.40 28.68 11.18
C LEU A 391 2.09 28.23 12.47
N GLU A 392 1.92 28.98 13.56
CA GLU A 392 2.48 28.65 14.88
C GLU A 392 1.83 27.41 15.49
N ASN A 393 0.51 27.25 15.37
CA ASN A 393 -0.21 26.05 15.80
C ASN A 393 0.29 24.79 15.09
N SER A 394 0.67 24.90 13.82
CA SER A 394 1.21 23.76 13.07
C SER A 394 2.64 23.39 13.50
N ALA A 395 3.44 24.32 13.99
CA ALA A 395 4.76 24.03 14.57
C ALA A 395 4.64 23.27 15.90
N SER A 396 3.76 23.72 16.79
CA SER A 396 3.45 23.01 18.04
C SER A 396 2.89 21.60 17.80
N ARG A 397 2.09 21.41 16.73
CA ARG A 397 1.59 20.09 16.32
C ARG A 397 2.72 19.15 15.88
N SER A 398 3.76 19.67 15.18
CA SER A 398 4.93 18.88 14.78
C SER A 398 5.70 18.33 15.98
N GLU A 399 5.97 19.17 16.99
CA GLU A 399 6.63 18.74 18.23
C GLU A 399 5.81 17.68 18.99
N HIS A 400 4.50 17.86 19.06
CA HIS A 400 3.62 16.88 19.70
C HIS A 400 3.65 15.53 18.99
N LEU A 401 3.59 15.53 17.65
CA LEU A 401 3.69 14.31 16.84
C LEU A 401 5.05 13.62 16.99
N GLU A 402 6.14 14.37 17.14
CA GLU A 402 7.45 13.79 17.42
C GLU A 402 7.47 13.04 18.76
N HIS A 403 6.90 13.62 19.80
CA HIS A 403 6.79 12.96 21.10
C HIS A 403 5.88 11.72 21.05
N GLU A 404 4.70 11.83 20.41
CA GLU A 404 3.81 10.67 20.22
C GLU A 404 4.50 9.55 19.43
N LEU A 405 5.25 9.89 18.39
CA LEU A 405 6.00 8.94 17.59
C LEU A 405 7.08 8.24 18.42
N LEU A 406 7.86 8.98 19.20
CA LEU A 406 8.90 8.41 20.07
C LEU A 406 8.31 7.44 21.10
N ASP A 407 7.18 7.78 21.72
CA ASP A 407 6.53 6.90 22.69
C ASP A 407 5.97 5.63 22.00
N CYS A 408 5.39 5.78 20.81
CA CYS A 408 4.93 4.67 20.01
C CYS A 408 6.09 3.74 19.61
N LEU A 409 7.25 4.30 19.25
CA LEU A 409 8.46 3.55 18.93
C LEU A 409 8.98 2.72 20.10
N ARG A 410 9.03 3.32 21.29
CA ARG A 410 9.44 2.62 22.52
C ARG A 410 8.50 1.48 22.87
N GLN A 411 7.19 1.68 22.68
CA GLN A 411 6.20 0.64 22.91
C GLN A 411 6.36 -0.49 21.88
N ARG A 412 6.55 -0.18 20.61
CA ARG A 412 6.79 -1.16 19.55
C ARG A 412 8.06 -1.98 19.82
N GLU A 413 9.14 -1.33 20.28
CA GLU A 413 10.41 -2.00 20.60
C GLU A 413 10.24 -3.03 21.71
N LYS A 414 9.48 -2.71 22.76
CA LYS A 414 9.14 -3.67 23.83
C LYS A 414 8.39 -4.89 23.28
N PHE A 415 7.37 -4.67 22.44
CA PHE A 415 6.67 -5.78 21.80
C PHE A 415 7.60 -6.62 20.94
N MET A 416 8.52 -5.99 20.21
CA MET A 416 9.48 -6.67 19.36
C MET A 416 10.45 -7.54 20.16
N GLU A 417 10.95 -7.04 21.28
CA GLU A 417 11.82 -7.81 22.21
C GLU A 417 11.07 -9.00 22.82
N GLU A 418 9.82 -8.81 23.27
CA GLU A 418 8.99 -9.88 23.81
C GLU A 418 8.67 -10.95 22.76
N ILE A 419 8.34 -10.56 21.53
CA ILE A 419 8.13 -11.47 20.41
C ILE A 419 9.41 -12.25 20.11
N SER A 420 10.54 -11.58 19.98
CA SER A 420 11.83 -12.22 19.70
C SER A 420 12.23 -13.20 20.82
N SER A 421 12.09 -12.80 22.07
CA SER A 421 12.36 -13.68 23.22
C SER A 421 11.48 -14.94 23.20
N SER A 422 10.17 -14.78 22.91
CA SER A 422 9.24 -15.90 22.79
C SER A 422 9.61 -16.82 21.63
N ARG A 423 9.96 -16.26 20.47
CA ARG A 423 10.42 -17.03 19.31
C ARG A 423 11.66 -17.85 19.60
N HIS A 424 12.67 -17.25 20.23
CA HIS A 424 13.91 -17.94 20.58
C HIS A 424 13.70 -19.06 21.60
N SER A 425 12.80 -18.89 22.57
CA SER A 425 12.50 -19.94 23.55
C SER A 425 11.81 -21.13 22.91
N HIS A 426 10.75 -20.89 22.11
CA HIS A 426 9.97 -21.96 21.48
C HIS A 426 10.64 -22.57 20.24
N ALA A 427 11.62 -21.91 19.64
CA ALA A 427 12.36 -22.44 18.50
C ALA A 427 13.07 -23.77 18.83
N LYS A 428 13.57 -23.93 20.05
CA LYS A 428 14.21 -25.16 20.49
C LYS A 428 13.22 -26.31 20.71
N GLU A 429 12.03 -25.99 21.24
CA GLU A 429 10.94 -26.94 21.43
C GLU A 429 10.39 -27.41 20.10
N LEU A 430 10.15 -26.46 19.17
CA LEU A 430 9.76 -26.75 17.81
C LEU A 430 10.78 -27.66 17.11
N SER A 431 12.07 -27.32 17.21
CA SER A 431 13.13 -28.14 16.60
C SER A 431 13.09 -29.57 17.05
N LYS A 432 12.94 -29.80 18.37
CA LYS A 432 12.81 -31.13 18.94
C LYS A 432 11.56 -31.87 18.48
N ALA A 433 10.41 -31.20 18.47
CA ALA A 433 9.15 -31.78 17.99
C ALA A 433 9.23 -32.19 16.50
N VAL A 434 9.87 -31.36 15.66
CA VAL A 434 10.11 -31.67 14.25
C VAL A 434 11.05 -32.89 14.11
N GLU A 435 12.15 -32.95 14.86
CA GLU A 435 13.08 -34.11 14.84
C GLU A 435 12.39 -35.41 15.26
N GLU A 436 11.48 -35.35 16.25
CA GLU A 436 10.68 -36.49 16.68
C GLU A 436 9.72 -36.99 15.57
N GLU A 437 9.09 -36.07 14.83
CA GLU A 437 8.25 -36.45 13.69
C GLU A 437 9.08 -36.95 12.50
N LEU A 438 10.25 -36.36 12.24
CA LEU A 438 11.18 -36.83 11.20
C LEU A 438 11.67 -38.26 11.47
N ALA A 439 11.94 -38.60 12.73
CA ALA A 439 12.31 -39.97 13.12
C ALA A 439 11.21 -40.98 12.76
N LYS A 440 9.92 -40.60 12.85
CA LYS A 440 8.77 -41.47 12.51
C LYS A 440 8.61 -41.72 11.02
N VAL A 441 9.17 -40.83 10.14
CA VAL A 441 9.16 -40.96 8.69
C VAL A 441 10.51 -41.45 8.13
N ASP A 442 11.23 -42.27 8.92
CA ASP A 442 12.50 -42.90 8.55
C ASP A 442 13.69 -41.93 8.37
N MET A 443 13.68 -40.85 9.16
CA MET A 443 14.78 -39.86 9.18
C MET A 443 15.30 -39.62 10.61
N PRO A 444 15.75 -40.68 11.35
CA PRO A 444 16.07 -40.55 12.77
C PRO A 444 17.35 -39.73 13.05
N HIS A 445 18.19 -39.54 12.06
CA HIS A 445 19.44 -38.80 12.17
C HIS A 445 19.36 -37.37 11.64
N CYS A 446 18.21 -36.99 11.12
CA CYS A 446 17.97 -35.67 10.61
C CYS A 446 17.98 -34.65 11.75
N ARG A 447 18.68 -33.55 11.56
CA ARG A 447 18.69 -32.42 12.49
C ARG A 447 17.96 -31.23 11.90
N PHE A 448 17.05 -30.66 12.67
CA PHE A 448 16.30 -29.47 12.30
C PHE A 448 16.60 -28.34 13.28
N ALA A 449 16.78 -27.12 12.76
CA ALA A 449 16.97 -25.94 13.58
C ALA A 449 16.27 -24.73 12.99
N VAL A 450 15.88 -23.82 13.85
CA VAL A 450 15.41 -22.49 13.50
C VAL A 450 16.60 -21.54 13.58
N SER A 451 17.00 -20.98 12.47
CA SER A 451 18.07 -19.98 12.36
C SER A 451 17.47 -18.60 12.45
N PHE A 452 18.09 -17.74 13.24
CA PHE A 452 17.74 -16.33 13.38
C PHE A 452 18.88 -15.49 12.79
N ALA A 453 18.55 -14.52 11.96
CA ALA A 453 19.45 -13.48 11.53
C ALA A 453 18.94 -12.13 12.03
N ASP A 454 19.80 -11.35 12.64
CA ASP A 454 19.47 -10.02 13.12
C ASP A 454 19.47 -9.04 11.93
N ASN A 455 18.36 -8.36 11.73
CA ASN A 455 18.23 -7.28 10.73
C ASN A 455 18.59 -5.90 11.29
N LEU A 456 18.99 -5.81 12.57
CA LEU A 456 19.12 -4.55 13.26
C LEU A 456 20.56 -4.01 13.16
N ASN A 457 20.85 -3.22 12.14
CA ASN A 457 21.98 -2.30 12.15
C ASN A 457 21.64 -1.09 13.03
N HIS A 458 21.95 -1.17 14.32
CA HIS A 458 21.93 -0.02 15.20
C HIS A 458 23.13 0.89 14.88
N ASP A 459 22.89 2.01 14.22
CA ASP A 459 23.87 3.09 14.18
C ASP A 459 23.81 3.85 15.53
N SER A 460 24.74 3.52 16.42
CA SER A 460 24.80 4.07 17.78
C SER A 460 25.06 5.59 17.84
N LYS A 461 25.20 6.26 16.69
CA LYS A 461 25.47 7.71 16.60
C LYS A 461 24.29 8.52 16.04
N ALA A 462 23.26 7.87 15.48
CA ALA A 462 22.08 8.56 15.02
C ALA A 462 21.05 8.73 16.16
N ASP A 463 20.24 9.78 16.09
CA ASP A 463 19.12 9.96 17.01
C ASP A 463 18.08 8.85 16.85
N GLU A 464 17.23 8.64 17.86
CA GLU A 464 16.19 7.59 17.85
C GLU A 464 15.31 7.66 16.60
N LEU A 465 14.96 8.88 16.17
CA LEU A 465 14.09 9.09 15.02
C LEU A 465 14.78 8.76 13.69
N THR A 466 16.05 9.12 13.54
CA THR A 466 16.85 8.84 12.33
C THR A 466 17.15 7.35 12.22
N ASN A 467 17.44 6.68 13.34
CA ASN A 467 17.58 5.23 13.40
C ASN A 467 16.28 4.53 13.00
N PHE A 468 15.15 5.03 13.49
CA PHE A 468 13.84 4.50 13.12
C PHE A 468 13.57 4.63 11.62
N VAL A 469 13.82 5.79 11.02
CA VAL A 469 13.57 6.03 9.58
C VAL A 469 14.46 5.14 8.71
N SER A 470 15.69 4.87 9.11
CA SER A 470 16.58 3.95 8.40
C SER A 470 16.12 2.50 8.53
N GLN A 471 15.71 2.07 9.71
CA GLN A 471 15.21 0.72 10.01
C GLN A 471 13.79 0.48 9.51
N TYR A 472 12.98 1.52 9.37
CA TYR A 472 11.57 1.40 8.95
C TYR A 472 11.39 0.69 7.61
N LYS A 473 12.37 0.78 6.70
CA LYS A 473 12.39 0.05 5.42
C LYS A 473 12.77 -1.43 5.58
N GLU A 474 13.42 -1.79 6.68
CA GLU A 474 13.98 -3.11 6.92
C GLU A 474 13.17 -3.92 7.94
N ILE A 475 12.48 -3.26 8.88
CA ILE A 475 11.63 -3.92 9.87
C ILE A 475 10.27 -4.24 9.27
N ALA A 476 9.94 -5.53 9.22
CA ALA A 476 8.67 -6.00 8.71
C ALA A 476 7.52 -5.80 9.72
N SER A 477 6.29 -5.80 9.21
CA SER A 477 5.05 -5.71 10.03
C SER A 477 4.84 -6.88 11.01
N HIS A 478 5.75 -7.86 11.03
CA HIS A 478 5.69 -9.10 11.82
C HIS A 478 6.84 -9.25 12.83
N GLY A 479 7.64 -8.22 13.07
CA GLY A 479 8.78 -8.23 13.99
C GLY A 479 10.12 -8.04 13.30
N GLY A 480 11.19 -7.98 14.12
CA GLY A 480 12.56 -7.72 13.66
C GLY A 480 13.34 -8.97 13.26
N ASP A 481 12.88 -10.19 13.63
CA ASP A 481 13.62 -11.42 13.37
C ASP A 481 13.48 -11.86 11.91
N ILE A 482 14.59 -12.19 11.26
CA ILE A 482 14.62 -13.00 10.05
C ILE A 482 14.76 -14.45 10.46
N ILE A 483 13.71 -15.24 10.21
CA ILE A 483 13.64 -16.63 10.63
C ILE A 483 13.79 -17.52 9.40
N GLU A 484 14.76 -18.44 9.46
CA GLU A 484 14.97 -19.44 8.44
C GLU A 484 15.04 -20.85 9.04
N PHE A 485 14.27 -21.77 8.50
CA PHE A 485 14.35 -23.18 8.87
C PHE A 485 15.52 -23.83 8.13
N VAL A 486 16.41 -24.43 8.89
CA VAL A 486 17.58 -25.14 8.38
C VAL A 486 17.56 -26.59 8.80
N ILE A 487 18.08 -27.45 7.94
CA ILE A 487 18.06 -28.89 8.16
C ILE A 487 19.36 -29.53 7.71
N ALA A 488 19.79 -30.57 8.43
CA ALA A 488 20.87 -31.47 8.06
C ALA A 488 20.29 -32.89 7.98
N PRO A 489 20.01 -33.43 6.78
CA PRO A 489 19.39 -34.75 6.62
C PRO A 489 20.25 -35.89 7.15
N ASN A 490 21.58 -35.78 7.04
CA ASN A 490 22.53 -36.82 7.38
C ASN A 490 23.53 -36.37 8.49
N PRO A 491 24.02 -37.28 9.32
CA PRO A 491 25.04 -36.97 10.31
C PRO A 491 26.32 -36.41 9.67
N GLY A 492 26.80 -35.30 10.22
CA GLY A 492 28.03 -34.65 9.75
C GLY A 492 27.86 -33.69 8.61
N GLU A 493 26.65 -33.55 8.07
CA GLU A 493 26.33 -32.47 7.12
C GLU A 493 26.08 -31.15 7.88
N ALA A 494 26.52 -30.05 7.26
CA ALA A 494 26.18 -28.72 7.76
C ALA A 494 24.68 -28.43 7.51
N PRO A 495 23.97 -27.81 8.47
CA PRO A 495 22.59 -27.38 8.24
C PRO A 495 22.46 -26.44 7.05
N LYS A 496 21.48 -26.69 6.18
CA LYS A 496 21.19 -25.90 4.98
C LYS A 496 19.73 -25.46 5.02
N PRO A 497 19.39 -24.32 4.40
CA PRO A 497 18.00 -23.93 4.18
C PRO A 497 17.18 -25.05 3.57
N LEU A 498 15.93 -25.20 4.01
CA LEU A 498 15.00 -26.23 3.48
C LEU A 498 14.90 -26.17 1.93
N ALA A 499 14.94 -24.98 1.37
CA ALA A 499 14.88 -24.75 -0.08
C ALA A 499 16.09 -25.32 -0.87
N GLN A 500 17.19 -25.69 -0.18
CA GLN A 500 18.43 -26.17 -0.80
C GLN A 500 18.59 -27.70 -0.71
N ILE A 501 17.57 -28.43 -0.24
CA ILE A 501 17.61 -29.88 -0.18
C ILE A 501 17.46 -30.42 -1.60
N ALA A 502 18.36 -31.34 -1.99
CA ALA A 502 18.44 -31.83 -3.36
C ALA A 502 17.53 -33.03 -3.66
N SER A 503 17.11 -33.81 -2.64
CA SER A 503 16.37 -35.06 -2.81
C SER A 503 14.85 -34.85 -2.69
N GLY A 504 14.10 -35.15 -3.75
CA GLY A 504 12.63 -35.03 -3.76
C GLY A 504 11.94 -35.87 -2.69
N GLY A 505 12.38 -37.11 -2.49
CA GLY A 505 11.81 -37.99 -1.45
C GLY A 505 12.10 -37.52 -0.01
N GLU A 506 13.29 -36.97 0.26
CA GLU A 506 13.60 -36.37 1.55
C GLU A 506 12.74 -35.14 1.82
N ILE A 507 12.62 -34.24 0.82
CA ILE A 507 11.77 -33.05 0.93
C ILE A 507 10.33 -33.47 1.24
N SER A 508 9.75 -34.43 0.52
CA SER A 508 8.37 -34.88 0.71
C SER A 508 8.14 -35.46 2.12
N ARG A 509 9.11 -36.19 2.67
CA ARG A 509 9.04 -36.71 4.06
C ARG A 509 9.19 -35.60 5.10
N ILE A 510 10.11 -34.65 4.89
CA ILE A 510 10.27 -33.49 5.76
C ILE A 510 8.98 -32.68 5.78
N MET A 511 8.40 -32.44 4.63
CA MET A 511 7.13 -31.73 4.51
C MET A 511 6.00 -32.48 5.21
N LEU A 512 5.92 -33.81 5.07
CA LEU A 512 4.92 -34.60 5.79
C LEU A 512 5.10 -34.51 7.31
N ALA A 513 6.32 -34.55 7.81
CA ALA A 513 6.61 -34.41 9.24
C ALA A 513 6.19 -33.01 9.75
N LEU A 514 6.55 -31.95 9.02
CA LEU A 514 6.15 -30.58 9.34
C LEU A 514 4.62 -30.41 9.28
N LEU A 515 3.97 -30.92 8.23
CA LEU A 515 2.52 -30.87 8.09
C LEU A 515 1.78 -31.66 9.17
N SER A 516 2.36 -32.78 9.64
CA SER A 516 1.79 -33.56 10.73
C SER A 516 1.75 -32.76 12.06
N LEU A 517 2.74 -31.88 12.30
CA LEU A 517 2.77 -30.97 13.44
C LEU A 517 1.85 -29.77 13.24
N PHE A 518 1.80 -29.24 12.02
CA PHE A 518 1.13 -27.97 11.73
C PHE A 518 -0.24 -28.11 11.08
N SER A 519 -0.73 -29.34 10.87
CA SER A 519 -2.02 -29.59 10.20
C SER A 519 -3.23 -28.94 10.91
N GLU A 520 -3.13 -28.69 12.20
CA GLU A 520 -4.15 -27.94 12.95
C GLU A 520 -4.17 -26.44 12.60
N PHE A 521 -3.08 -25.92 12.07
CA PHE A 521 -2.85 -24.49 11.82
C PHE A 521 -2.85 -24.15 10.34
N GLN A 522 -2.80 -25.15 9.45
CA GLN A 522 -2.82 -24.88 8.02
C GLN A 522 -4.26 -24.84 7.51
N LYS A 523 -4.58 -23.74 6.84
CA LYS A 523 -5.88 -23.50 6.19
C LYS A 523 -5.96 -24.11 4.80
N THR A 524 -4.84 -24.65 4.27
CA THR A 524 -4.77 -25.32 2.98
C THR A 524 -5.50 -26.66 3.06
N ALA A 525 -6.39 -26.88 2.14
CA ALA A 525 -7.31 -28.01 2.22
C ALA A 525 -6.89 -29.21 1.40
N THR A 526 -6.05 -29.07 0.37
CA THR A 526 -5.63 -30.16 -0.50
C THR A 526 -4.12 -30.20 -0.64
N PHE A 527 -3.53 -31.35 -0.28
CA PHE A 527 -2.10 -31.61 -0.40
C PHE A 527 -1.82 -32.66 -1.46
N PHE A 528 -0.84 -32.39 -2.33
CA PHE A 528 -0.30 -33.34 -3.28
C PHE A 528 1.09 -33.79 -2.87
N PHE A 529 1.33 -35.10 -2.84
CA PHE A 529 2.65 -35.68 -2.56
C PHE A 529 3.13 -36.52 -3.74
N ASP A 530 4.35 -36.23 -4.23
CA ASP A 530 5.08 -37.06 -5.19
C ASP A 530 6.38 -37.58 -4.53
N GLU A 531 6.81 -38.77 -4.97
CA GLU A 531 8.09 -39.39 -4.56
C GLU A 531 8.28 -39.58 -3.04
N ILE A 532 7.22 -39.48 -2.23
CA ILE A 532 7.31 -39.61 -0.76
C ILE A 532 7.83 -40.99 -0.34
N ASP A 533 7.65 -42.00 -1.19
CA ASP A 533 8.01 -43.41 -1.02
C ASP A 533 9.40 -43.76 -1.56
N THR A 534 10.14 -42.80 -2.12
CA THR A 534 11.49 -43.04 -2.68
C THR A 534 12.46 -43.43 -1.56
N GLY A 535 13.08 -44.62 -1.70
CA GLY A 535 14.07 -45.16 -0.75
C GLY A 535 13.49 -45.75 0.54
N LEU A 536 12.15 -45.88 0.66
CA LEU A 536 11.53 -46.45 1.86
C LEU A 536 11.52 -47.98 1.85
N GLY A 537 11.88 -48.58 3.00
CA GLY A 537 11.67 -50.01 3.32
C GLY A 537 10.29 -50.27 3.94
N GLY A 538 9.94 -51.54 4.17
CA GLY A 538 8.58 -51.95 4.58
C GLY A 538 8.05 -51.26 5.85
N ASN A 539 8.84 -51.17 6.91
CA ASN A 539 8.43 -50.53 8.18
C ASN A 539 8.30 -49.00 8.04
N ALA A 540 9.20 -48.39 7.32
CA ALA A 540 9.18 -46.95 7.07
C ALA A 540 7.96 -46.55 6.21
N ALA A 541 7.62 -47.36 5.18
CA ALA A 541 6.43 -47.15 4.37
C ALA A 541 5.13 -47.22 5.20
N GLN A 542 5.08 -48.14 6.20
CA GLN A 542 3.94 -48.24 7.12
C GLN A 542 3.79 -46.94 7.94
N ALA A 543 4.88 -46.44 8.50
CA ALA A 543 4.87 -45.20 9.29
C ALA A 543 4.44 -43.97 8.45
N VAL A 544 4.95 -43.86 7.22
CA VAL A 544 4.53 -42.81 6.29
C VAL A 544 3.04 -42.94 5.96
N ALA A 545 2.53 -44.18 5.73
CA ALA A 545 1.11 -44.40 5.46
C ALA A 545 0.21 -43.94 6.64
N GLU A 546 0.64 -44.19 7.87
CA GLU A 546 -0.06 -43.73 9.07
C GLU A 546 -0.06 -42.22 9.20
N ARG A 547 1.03 -41.54 8.87
CA ARG A 547 1.12 -40.08 8.88
C ARG A 547 0.25 -39.44 7.77
N LEU A 548 0.25 -40.02 6.55
CA LEU A 548 -0.64 -39.57 5.48
C LEU A 548 -2.12 -39.72 5.85
N ARG A 549 -2.50 -40.81 6.53
CA ARG A 549 -3.85 -40.96 7.07
C ARG A 549 -4.18 -39.94 8.14
N GLY A 550 -3.26 -39.71 9.08
CA GLY A 550 -3.42 -38.68 10.10
C GLY A 550 -3.65 -37.29 9.47
N LEU A 551 -2.91 -36.93 8.43
CA LEU A 551 -3.11 -35.70 7.68
C LEU A 551 -4.46 -35.73 6.92
N ALA A 552 -4.79 -36.86 6.29
CA ALA A 552 -6.01 -37.03 5.51
C ALA A 552 -7.29 -36.98 6.36
N SER A 553 -7.19 -37.24 7.68
CA SER A 553 -8.34 -37.08 8.59
C SER A 553 -8.76 -35.62 8.77
N ARG A 554 -7.93 -34.67 8.40
CA ARG A 554 -8.14 -33.21 8.57
C ARG A 554 -8.17 -32.44 7.26
N SER A 555 -7.49 -32.94 6.22
CA SER A 555 -7.33 -32.31 4.92
C SER A 555 -7.40 -33.35 3.82
N GLN A 556 -7.74 -32.94 2.59
CA GLN A 556 -7.65 -33.83 1.45
C GLN A 556 -6.18 -34.08 1.09
N VAL A 557 -5.81 -35.35 0.90
CA VAL A 557 -4.46 -35.76 0.49
C VAL A 557 -4.51 -36.54 -0.81
N ILE A 558 -3.69 -36.17 -1.78
CA ILE A 558 -3.51 -36.85 -3.04
C ILE A 558 -2.03 -37.29 -3.12
N CYS A 559 -1.79 -38.59 -3.12
CA CYS A 559 -0.44 -39.15 -3.04
C CYS A 559 -0.15 -40.08 -4.21
N ILE A 560 0.97 -39.83 -4.89
CA ILE A 560 1.51 -40.70 -5.95
C ILE A 560 2.45 -41.70 -5.27
N THR A 561 2.23 -43.00 -5.54
CA THR A 561 3.05 -44.05 -4.91
C THR A 561 3.28 -45.23 -5.85
N HIS A 562 4.40 -45.92 -5.64
CA HIS A 562 4.71 -47.22 -6.20
C HIS A 562 4.71 -48.34 -5.14
N LEU A 563 4.54 -47.99 -3.85
CA LEU A 563 4.54 -48.95 -2.74
C LEU A 563 3.14 -49.48 -2.42
N PRO A 564 2.94 -50.82 -2.38
CA PRO A 564 1.64 -51.43 -2.09
C PRO A 564 1.08 -50.99 -0.70
N ILE A 565 1.93 -50.81 0.28
CA ILE A 565 1.54 -50.45 1.65
C ILE A 565 0.87 -49.08 1.67
N LEU A 566 1.40 -48.11 0.92
CA LEU A 566 0.79 -46.79 0.80
C LEU A 566 -0.52 -46.87 0.01
N ALA A 567 -0.56 -47.63 -1.13
CA ALA A 567 -1.75 -47.78 -1.95
C ALA A 567 -2.93 -48.40 -1.18
N VAL A 568 -2.66 -49.32 -0.27
CA VAL A 568 -3.65 -49.91 0.66
C VAL A 568 -4.24 -48.88 1.62
N ALA A 569 -3.46 -47.88 2.01
CA ALA A 569 -3.88 -46.87 3.00
C ALA A 569 -4.92 -45.88 2.45
N GLY A 570 -5.09 -45.76 1.11
CA GLY A 570 -5.98 -44.78 0.49
C GLY A 570 -7.46 -45.10 0.60
N ASP A 571 -8.28 -44.07 0.74
CA ASP A 571 -9.75 -44.14 0.69
C ASP A 571 -10.22 -44.36 -0.76
N ARG A 572 -9.55 -43.71 -1.71
CA ARG A 572 -9.77 -43.91 -3.15
C ARG A 572 -8.48 -44.26 -3.85
N HIS A 573 -8.56 -45.19 -4.84
CA HIS A 573 -7.41 -45.68 -5.58
C HIS A 573 -7.58 -45.40 -7.08
N HIS A 574 -6.75 -44.52 -7.63
CA HIS A 574 -6.69 -44.20 -9.05
C HIS A 574 -5.53 -44.97 -9.69
N TYR A 575 -5.81 -45.65 -10.80
CA TYR A 575 -4.82 -46.37 -11.58
C TYR A 575 -4.59 -45.69 -12.92
N LEU A 576 -3.34 -45.33 -13.20
CA LEU A 576 -2.92 -44.73 -14.45
C LEU A 576 -2.28 -45.79 -15.34
N TYR A 577 -2.75 -45.87 -16.56
CA TYR A 577 -2.22 -46.78 -17.54
C TYR A 577 -2.03 -46.11 -18.89
N LYS A 578 -1.19 -46.71 -19.73
CA LYS A 578 -0.94 -46.28 -21.08
C LYS A 578 -1.72 -47.11 -22.08
N GLU A 579 -2.29 -46.44 -23.06
CA GLU A 579 -2.87 -47.07 -24.23
C GLU A 579 -2.21 -46.55 -25.51
N VAL A 580 -1.87 -47.46 -26.44
CA VAL A 580 -1.26 -47.06 -27.70
C VAL A 580 -2.31 -47.21 -28.81
N ASN A 581 -2.87 -46.10 -29.24
CA ASN A 581 -3.86 -46.06 -30.31
C ASN A 581 -3.27 -45.35 -31.54
N GLY A 582 -3.21 -46.05 -32.71
CA GLY A 582 -2.72 -45.44 -33.95
C GLY A 582 -1.27 -44.95 -33.91
N GLY A 583 -0.38 -45.62 -33.15
CA GLY A 583 1.04 -45.24 -33.00
C GLY A 583 1.28 -44.05 -32.06
N ARG A 584 0.25 -43.61 -31.33
CA ARG A 584 0.37 -42.56 -30.31
C ARG A 584 0.01 -43.11 -28.94
N THR A 585 0.79 -42.75 -27.94
CA THR A 585 0.53 -43.11 -26.54
C THR A 585 -0.38 -42.09 -25.90
N ALA A 586 -1.43 -42.56 -25.22
CA ALA A 586 -2.28 -41.74 -24.34
C ALA A 586 -2.26 -42.32 -22.91
N THR A 587 -2.30 -41.45 -21.93
CA THR A 587 -2.45 -41.82 -20.52
C THR A 587 -3.93 -41.73 -20.15
N HIS A 588 -4.43 -42.80 -19.52
CA HIS A 588 -5.80 -42.92 -19.05
C HIS A 588 -5.83 -43.15 -17.54
N VAL A 589 -6.95 -42.79 -16.91
CA VAL A 589 -7.18 -43.00 -15.46
C VAL A 589 -8.41 -43.89 -15.27
N ARG A 590 -8.32 -44.79 -14.29
CA ARG A 590 -9.43 -45.61 -13.83
C ARG A 590 -9.44 -45.69 -12.31
N ILE A 591 -10.62 -45.58 -11.71
CA ILE A 591 -10.81 -45.79 -10.27
C ILE A 591 -10.90 -47.30 -10.04
N LEU A 592 -10.10 -47.81 -9.10
CA LEU A 592 -10.09 -49.24 -8.76
C LEU A 592 -10.89 -49.47 -7.47
N GLU A 593 -11.83 -50.42 -7.56
CA GLU A 593 -12.64 -50.86 -6.43
C GLU A 593 -12.67 -52.38 -6.34
N GLY A 594 -12.94 -52.91 -5.15
CA GLY A 594 -13.12 -54.36 -4.91
C GLY A 594 -11.99 -55.22 -5.48
N ALA A 595 -12.35 -56.17 -6.32
CA ALA A 595 -11.41 -57.15 -6.92
C ALA A 595 -10.37 -56.53 -7.85
N GLU A 596 -10.66 -55.38 -8.48
CA GLU A 596 -9.67 -54.68 -9.33
C GLU A 596 -8.58 -54.06 -8.48
N ARG A 597 -8.95 -53.45 -7.35
CA ARG A 597 -7.99 -52.90 -6.38
C ARG A 597 -7.11 -54.00 -5.77
N GLU A 598 -7.69 -55.16 -5.41
CA GLU A 598 -6.94 -56.31 -4.93
C GLU A 598 -5.89 -56.77 -5.98
N LYS A 599 -6.27 -56.87 -7.24
CA LYS A 599 -5.38 -57.27 -8.34
C LYS A 599 -4.22 -56.28 -8.53
N GLU A 600 -4.47 -55.01 -8.48
CA GLU A 600 -3.41 -54.00 -8.66
C GLU A 600 -2.43 -54.03 -7.50
N ILE A 601 -2.90 -54.13 -6.26
CA ILE A 601 -2.05 -54.21 -5.08
C ILE A 601 -1.22 -55.53 -5.16
N ALA A 602 -1.83 -56.66 -5.55
CA ALA A 602 -1.10 -57.91 -5.76
C ALA A 602 -0.03 -57.79 -6.86
N ARG A 603 -0.33 -57.09 -7.98
CA ARG A 603 0.63 -56.79 -9.06
C ARG A 603 1.81 -55.97 -8.51
N MET A 604 1.55 -54.95 -7.73
CA MET A 604 2.59 -54.11 -7.08
C MET A 604 3.48 -54.93 -6.11
N MET A 605 2.95 -55.99 -5.51
CA MET A 605 3.68 -56.85 -4.60
C MET A 605 4.44 -58.00 -5.29
N SER A 606 4.01 -58.37 -6.50
CA SER A 606 4.43 -59.61 -7.19
C SER A 606 5.80 -59.51 -7.87
N GLY A 607 6.80 -58.89 -7.31
CA GLY A 607 8.18 -58.83 -7.82
C GLY A 607 8.87 -60.16 -8.11
N GLY A 608 8.08 -61.21 -8.56
CA GLY A 608 8.55 -62.55 -8.87
C GLY A 608 7.84 -63.69 -8.09
N ALA A 609 6.90 -63.40 -7.18
CA ALA A 609 6.09 -64.40 -6.47
C ALA A 609 4.87 -64.86 -7.28
N SER A 610 4.25 -66.03 -6.90
CA SER A 610 3.03 -66.48 -7.55
C SER A 610 1.90 -65.46 -7.32
N LEU A 611 1.14 -65.15 -8.37
CA LEU A 611 0.07 -64.12 -8.36
C LEU A 611 -1.00 -64.47 -7.30
N ASP A 612 -1.27 -65.73 -7.04
CA ASP A 612 -2.27 -66.16 -6.05
C ASP A 612 -1.86 -65.86 -4.62
N GLN A 613 -0.59 -66.05 -4.25
CA GLN A 613 -0.07 -65.71 -2.94
C GLN A 613 -0.06 -64.17 -2.72
N ALA A 614 0.30 -63.44 -3.74
CA ALA A 614 0.26 -61.98 -3.70
C ALA A 614 -1.18 -61.44 -3.52
N LEU A 615 -2.16 -62.13 -4.11
CA LEU A 615 -3.58 -61.75 -4.05
C LEU A 615 -4.17 -62.02 -2.66
N GLU A 616 -3.83 -63.14 -2.02
CA GLU A 616 -4.20 -63.41 -0.61
C GLU A 616 -3.59 -62.39 0.37
N HIS A 617 -2.33 -62.06 0.15
CA HIS A 617 -1.66 -61.04 0.99
C HIS A 617 -2.27 -59.63 0.76
N ALA A 618 -2.57 -59.24 -0.47
CA ALA A 618 -3.25 -57.98 -0.78
C ALA A 618 -4.62 -57.90 -0.10
N ARG A 619 -5.42 -58.98 -0.14
CA ARG A 619 -6.69 -59.06 0.60
C ARG A 619 -6.54 -58.91 2.10
N SER A 620 -5.54 -59.57 2.68
CA SER A 620 -5.24 -59.44 4.13
C SER A 620 -4.90 -57.98 4.49
N LEU A 621 -4.03 -57.33 3.72
CA LEU A 621 -3.66 -55.93 3.93
C LEU A 621 -4.84 -54.98 3.85
N LEU A 622 -5.70 -55.16 2.82
CA LEU A 622 -6.90 -54.30 2.63
C LEU A 622 -7.91 -54.47 3.76
N ARG A 623 -8.14 -55.74 4.24
CA ARG A 623 -9.01 -55.98 5.41
C ARG A 623 -8.45 -55.35 6.68
N ASN A 624 -7.15 -55.50 6.92
CA ASN A 624 -6.50 -54.87 8.07
C ASN A 624 -6.55 -53.35 8.04
N ALA A 625 -6.45 -52.73 6.86
CA ALA A 625 -6.58 -51.31 6.69
C ALA A 625 -8.01 -50.80 6.93
N GLN A 626 -9.02 -51.55 6.46
CA GLN A 626 -10.46 -51.26 6.70
C GLN A 626 -10.87 -51.42 8.18
N ALA A 627 -10.25 -52.35 8.92
CA ALA A 627 -10.52 -52.53 10.33
C ALA A 627 -9.91 -51.46 11.24
N ARG A 628 -8.95 -50.69 10.72
CA ARG A 628 -8.31 -49.55 11.41
C ARG A 628 -8.97 -48.20 11.14
N ASN A 629 -9.87 -48.14 10.18
CA ASN A 629 -10.75 -47.00 9.86
C ASN A 629 -12.06 -47.12 10.69
#